data_12eb09f775a79bd425c60204ff5719eb
#
_entry.id   12eb09f775a79bd425c60204ff5719eb
#
_cell.length_a   1.000
_cell.length_b   1.000
_cell.length_c   1.000
_cell.angle_alpha   90.00
_cell.angle_beta   90.00
_cell.angle_gamma   90.00
#
_symmetry.space_group_name_H-M   'P 1'
#
loop_
_entity.id
_entity.type
_entity.pdbx_description
1 polymer ?
#
loop_
_entity_poly.entity_id
_entity_poly.type
_entity_poly.pdbx_seq_one_letter_code
_entity_poly.pdbx_strand_id
1 'polypeptide(L)'
;MVLLTKDIIERLPKLGSQDGKPPTEVRVVAKFFDPTGSWTWYVVEGERWDNGDWEFFGLVRGFEVELGYFTLKELEHAKDGLPGLKAVPIERDIYFGTDHTLAEVLAQPL
;
A
#
# COMPACT_ATOMS: atom_id res chain seq x y z
N MET A 1 -8.26 12.74 -2.26
CA MET A 1 -8.82 11.67 -1.41
C MET A 1 -7.87 11.38 -0.26
N VAL A 2 -8.39 10.96 0.87
CA VAL A 2 -7.57 10.50 2.00
C VAL A 2 -7.12 9.07 1.73
N LEU A 3 -5.81 8.83 1.71
CA LEU A 3 -5.28 7.48 1.47
C LEU A 3 -5.41 6.60 2.71
N LEU A 4 -4.97 7.09 3.87
CA LEU A 4 -4.99 6.33 5.10
C LEU A 4 -6.19 6.73 5.96
N THR A 5 -7.17 5.83 6.07
CA THR A 5 -8.37 6.07 6.85
C THR A 5 -8.25 5.50 8.25
N LYS A 6 -9.11 5.99 9.15
CA LYS A 6 -9.18 5.46 10.52
C LYS A 6 -9.44 3.96 10.54
N ASP A 7 -10.31 3.47 9.67
CA ASP A 7 -10.63 2.05 9.55
C ASP A 7 -9.40 1.21 9.20
N ILE A 8 -8.60 1.68 8.24
CA ILE A 8 -7.36 1.00 7.87
C ILE A 8 -6.38 1.00 9.06
N ILE A 9 -6.21 2.15 9.72
CA ILE A 9 -5.33 2.27 10.88
C ILE A 9 -5.71 1.24 11.96
N GLU A 10 -6.99 1.09 12.23
CA GLU A 10 -7.47 0.14 13.25
C GLU A 10 -7.17 -1.32 12.91
N ARG A 11 -7.07 -1.66 11.62
CA ARG A 11 -6.78 -3.02 11.15
C ARG A 11 -5.30 -3.28 10.90
N LEU A 12 -4.47 -2.26 10.98
CA LEU A 12 -3.08 -2.29 10.53
C LEU A 12 -2.18 -2.99 11.58
N PRO A 13 -1.59 -4.17 11.27
CA PRO A 13 -0.62 -4.79 12.16
C PRO A 13 0.66 -3.95 12.23
N LYS A 14 1.37 -4.02 13.33
CA LYS A 14 2.64 -3.31 13.50
C LYS A 14 3.71 -3.88 12.56
N LEU A 15 4.67 -3.04 12.18
CA LEU A 15 5.82 -3.44 11.37
C LEU A 15 6.54 -4.63 12.03
N GLY A 16 6.81 -5.66 11.25
CA GLY A 16 7.50 -6.86 11.70
C GLY A 16 6.58 -7.89 12.36
N SER A 17 5.35 -7.54 12.71
CA SER A 17 4.45 -8.43 13.44
C SER A 17 3.99 -9.64 12.63
N GLN A 18 4.05 -9.56 11.30
CA GLN A 18 3.65 -10.63 10.41
C GLN A 18 4.83 -11.49 9.94
N ASP A 19 6.03 -11.20 10.40
CA ASP A 19 7.23 -11.94 10.04
C ASP A 19 7.08 -13.43 10.40
N GLY A 20 7.50 -14.30 9.49
CA GLY A 20 7.42 -15.74 9.69
C GLY A 20 6.07 -16.38 9.40
N LYS A 21 5.02 -15.57 9.17
CA LYS A 21 3.73 -16.12 8.76
C LYS A 21 3.73 -16.42 7.27
N PRO A 22 3.11 -17.53 6.85
CA PRO A 22 2.95 -17.79 5.42
C PRO A 22 2.05 -16.73 4.78
N PRO A 23 2.27 -16.39 3.52
CA PRO A 23 1.47 -15.35 2.83
C PRO A 23 -0.04 -15.61 2.84
N THR A 24 -0.47 -16.87 2.97
CA THR A 24 -1.88 -17.23 3.08
C THR A 24 -2.52 -16.76 4.39
N GLU A 25 -1.71 -16.43 5.40
CA GLU A 25 -2.17 -15.96 6.71
C GLU A 25 -1.95 -14.46 6.91
N VAL A 26 -1.37 -13.77 5.94
CA VAL A 26 -1.12 -12.34 6.00
C VAL A 26 -2.21 -11.60 5.23
N ARG A 27 -2.96 -10.72 5.93
CA ARG A 27 -4.02 -9.93 5.30
C ARG A 27 -3.47 -8.68 4.65
N VAL A 28 -4.00 -8.34 3.46
CA VAL A 28 -3.78 -7.04 2.83
C VAL A 28 -4.83 -6.08 3.36
N VAL A 29 -4.40 -5.05 4.07
CA VAL A 29 -5.32 -4.12 4.74
C VAL A 29 -5.70 -2.92 3.87
N ALA A 30 -4.92 -2.62 2.84
CA ALA A 30 -5.21 -1.54 1.91
C ALA A 30 -4.50 -1.74 0.59
N LYS A 31 -5.09 -1.20 -0.48
CA LYS A 31 -4.50 -1.15 -1.81
C LYS A 31 -4.47 0.28 -2.30
N PHE A 32 -3.30 0.76 -2.72
CA PHE A 32 -3.13 2.07 -3.35
C PHE A 32 -2.66 1.87 -4.78
N PHE A 33 -3.02 2.77 -5.68
CA PHE A 33 -2.64 2.63 -7.08
C PHE A 33 -2.48 3.98 -7.76
N ASP A 34 -1.72 3.98 -8.85
CA ASP A 34 -1.59 5.13 -9.74
C ASP A 34 -2.68 5.02 -10.83
N PRO A 35 -3.68 5.92 -10.83
CA PRO A 35 -4.80 5.80 -11.78
C PRO A 35 -4.41 6.08 -13.24
N THR A 36 -3.25 6.71 -13.46
CA THR A 36 -2.76 7.01 -14.81
C THR A 36 -1.51 6.20 -15.19
N GLY A 37 -1.17 5.22 -14.37
CA GLY A 37 -0.01 4.36 -14.57
C GLY A 37 -0.28 2.94 -14.11
N SER A 38 0.79 2.17 -13.91
CA SER A 38 0.68 0.76 -13.59
C SER A 38 1.13 0.39 -12.16
N TRP A 39 1.57 1.38 -11.37
CA TRP A 39 2.07 1.10 -10.03
C TRP A 39 0.93 0.83 -9.05
N THR A 40 1.13 -0.19 -8.20
CA THR A 40 0.18 -0.58 -7.15
C THR A 40 0.95 -0.95 -5.89
N TRP A 41 0.40 -0.57 -4.73
CA TRP A 41 0.96 -0.86 -3.42
C TRP A 41 -0.07 -1.58 -2.57
N TYR A 42 0.29 -2.75 -2.04
CA TYR A 42 -0.56 -3.53 -1.14
C TYR A 42 0.05 -3.50 0.25
N VAL A 43 -0.68 -2.96 1.21
CA VAL A 43 -0.20 -2.76 2.57
C VAL A 43 -0.55 -3.96 3.44
N VAL A 44 0.44 -4.52 4.14
CA VAL A 44 0.21 -5.62 5.09
C VAL A 44 0.57 -5.26 6.53
N GLU A 45 1.45 -4.28 6.73
CA GLU A 45 1.87 -3.78 8.04
C GLU A 45 2.09 -2.28 7.97
N GLY A 46 2.03 -1.62 9.12
CA GLY A 46 2.37 -0.21 9.17
C GLY A 46 2.49 0.31 10.59
N GLU A 47 3.19 1.44 10.71
CA GLU A 47 3.43 2.07 11.99
C GLU A 47 3.62 3.57 11.80
N ARG A 48 3.09 4.34 12.75
CA ARG A 48 3.23 5.79 12.72
C ARG A 48 4.58 6.18 13.31
N TRP A 49 5.29 7.07 12.63
CA TRP A 49 6.53 7.66 13.13
C TRP A 49 6.25 8.90 13.98
N ASP A 50 7.24 9.29 14.80
CA ASP A 50 7.14 10.46 15.68
C ASP A 50 6.90 11.76 14.89
N ASN A 51 7.38 11.84 13.64
CA ASN A 51 7.18 13.01 12.78
C ASN A 51 5.78 13.08 12.15
N GLY A 52 4.90 12.12 12.45
CA GLY A 52 3.55 12.08 11.93
C GLY A 52 3.39 11.34 10.61
N ASP A 53 4.49 10.91 9.96
CA ASP A 53 4.41 10.06 8.80
C ASP A 53 4.07 8.62 9.20
N TRP A 54 3.72 7.79 8.22
CA TRP A 54 3.48 6.37 8.40
C TRP A 54 4.42 5.58 7.51
N GLU A 55 5.07 4.56 8.06
CA GLU A 55 5.81 3.59 7.29
C GLU A 55 4.99 2.32 7.13
N PHE A 56 4.93 1.82 5.90
CA PHE A 56 4.22 0.60 5.55
C PHE A 56 5.21 -0.46 5.07
N PHE A 57 4.81 -1.71 5.25
CA PHE A 57 5.43 -2.84 4.58
C PHE A 57 4.37 -3.55 3.76
N GLY A 58 4.74 -3.96 2.55
CA GLY A 58 3.81 -4.67 1.68
C GLY A 58 4.39 -4.99 0.32
N LEU A 59 3.52 -5.36 -0.60
CA LEU A 59 3.89 -5.69 -1.97
C LEU A 59 3.80 -4.45 -2.85
N VAL A 60 4.89 -4.15 -3.55
CA VAL A 60 4.94 -3.06 -4.53
C VAL A 60 5.04 -3.66 -5.92
N ARG A 61 4.07 -3.33 -6.77
CA ARG A 61 4.07 -3.70 -8.19
C ARG A 61 4.36 -2.45 -9.00
N GLY A 62 5.64 -2.24 -9.28
CA GLY A 62 6.14 -1.13 -10.08
C GLY A 62 6.83 -1.65 -11.34
N PHE A 63 8.08 -1.26 -11.56
CA PHE A 63 8.89 -1.84 -12.63
C PHE A 63 9.16 -3.32 -12.36
N GLU A 64 9.25 -3.68 -11.09
CA GLU A 64 9.36 -5.06 -10.62
C GLU A 64 8.27 -5.31 -9.58
N VAL A 65 8.10 -6.57 -9.20
CA VAL A 65 7.18 -6.96 -8.13
C VAL A 65 8.01 -7.40 -6.94
N GLU A 66 7.95 -6.65 -5.86
CA GLU A 66 8.77 -6.91 -4.68
C GLU A 66 8.10 -6.51 -3.38
N LEU A 67 8.43 -7.20 -2.31
CA LEU A 67 8.07 -6.79 -0.96
C LEU A 67 9.04 -5.70 -0.51
N GLY A 68 8.53 -4.66 0.12
CA GLY A 68 9.37 -3.56 0.58
C GLY A 68 8.63 -2.56 1.43
N TYR A 69 9.37 -1.54 1.83
CA TYR A 69 8.87 -0.46 2.69
C TYR A 69 8.58 0.78 1.86
N PHE A 70 7.54 1.50 2.25
CA PHE A 70 7.17 2.79 1.64
C PHE A 70 6.42 3.62 2.68
N THR A 71 6.34 4.91 2.47
CA THR A 71 5.71 5.80 3.45
C THR A 71 4.47 6.48 2.88
N LEU A 72 3.60 6.94 3.79
CA LEU A 72 2.41 7.68 3.39
C LEU A 72 2.77 8.96 2.65
N LYS A 73 3.79 9.69 3.12
CA LYS A 73 4.23 10.92 2.44
C LYS A 73 4.76 10.65 1.05
N GLU A 74 5.49 9.55 0.84
CA GLU A 74 5.93 9.16 -0.50
C GLU A 74 4.73 8.98 -1.44
N LEU A 75 3.69 8.30 -0.99
CA LEU A 75 2.48 8.11 -1.80
C LEU A 75 1.73 9.41 -2.04
N GLU A 76 1.58 10.24 -1.01
CA GLU A 76 0.87 11.52 -1.10
C GLU A 76 1.55 12.49 -2.07
N HIS A 77 2.87 12.44 -2.17
CA HIS A 77 3.68 13.36 -2.98
C HIS A 77 4.27 12.74 -4.25
N ALA A 78 3.94 11.47 -4.54
CA ALA A 78 4.54 10.73 -5.65
C ALA A 78 4.36 11.40 -7.02
N LYS A 79 3.31 12.18 -7.20
CA LYS A 79 2.96 12.82 -8.47
C LYS A 79 3.25 14.33 -8.48
N ASP A 80 3.85 14.85 -7.43
CA ASP A 80 4.15 16.28 -7.31
C ASP A 80 5.11 16.72 -8.42
N GLY A 81 4.82 17.87 -9.01
CA GLY A 81 5.66 18.44 -10.05
C GLY A 81 5.52 17.83 -11.44
N LEU A 82 4.69 16.79 -11.60
CA LEU A 82 4.44 16.19 -12.90
C LEU A 82 3.37 16.98 -13.66
N PRO A 83 3.46 17.04 -15.01
CA PRO A 83 2.50 17.81 -15.81
C PRO A 83 1.26 16.99 -16.20
N GLY A 84 0.13 17.69 -16.36
CA GLY A 84 -1.09 17.14 -16.96
C GLY A 84 -1.62 15.90 -16.27
N LEU A 85 -1.97 14.88 -17.04
CA LEU A 85 -2.52 13.62 -16.50
C LEU A 85 -1.53 12.86 -15.63
N LYS A 86 -0.23 13.09 -15.80
CA LYS A 86 0.79 12.46 -14.97
C LYS A 86 0.76 12.96 -13.52
N ALA A 87 0.14 14.11 -13.28
CA ALA A 87 0.00 14.70 -11.95
C ALA A 87 -1.22 14.17 -11.17
N VAL A 88 -2.03 13.29 -11.75
CA VAL A 88 -3.18 12.70 -11.04
C VAL A 88 -2.68 11.90 -9.85
N PRO A 89 -3.14 12.23 -8.63
CA PRO A 89 -2.59 11.64 -7.40
C PRO A 89 -2.82 10.12 -7.30
N ILE A 90 -1.99 9.48 -6.49
CA ILE A 90 -2.22 8.10 -6.06
C ILE A 90 -3.57 8.02 -5.35
N GLU A 91 -4.31 6.97 -5.59
CA GLU A 91 -5.63 6.74 -5.01
C GLU A 91 -5.67 5.46 -4.18
N ARG A 92 -6.61 5.42 -3.24
CA ARG A 92 -6.96 4.20 -2.53
C ARG A 92 -8.05 3.48 -3.33
N ASP A 93 -7.90 2.17 -3.50
CA ASP A 93 -8.95 1.34 -4.07
C ASP A 93 -10.06 1.11 -3.03
N ILE A 94 -11.15 1.88 -3.15
CA ILE A 94 -12.26 1.82 -2.20
C ILE A 94 -13.09 0.54 -2.34
N TYR A 95 -12.88 -0.23 -3.39
CA TYR A 95 -13.60 -1.48 -3.66
C TYR A 95 -12.78 -2.71 -3.29
N PHE A 96 -11.56 -2.52 -2.81
CA PHE A 96 -10.66 -3.65 -2.51
C PHE A 96 -11.21 -4.56 -1.41
N GLY A 97 -11.87 -3.98 -0.40
CA GLY A 97 -12.43 -4.75 0.71
C GLY A 97 -11.38 -5.22 1.71
N THR A 98 -11.77 -6.20 2.54
CA THR A 98 -10.98 -6.65 3.68
C THR A 98 -10.62 -8.14 3.63
N ASP A 99 -10.91 -8.82 2.53
CA ASP A 99 -10.87 -10.28 2.44
C ASP A 99 -9.79 -10.80 1.50
N HIS A 100 -8.68 -10.07 1.40
CA HIS A 100 -7.56 -10.46 0.55
C HIS A 100 -6.34 -10.82 1.38
N THR A 101 -5.60 -11.84 0.91
CA THR A 101 -4.34 -12.24 1.52
C THR A 101 -3.16 -11.82 0.67
N LEU A 102 -1.98 -11.76 1.29
CA LEU A 102 -0.75 -11.50 0.57
C LEU A 102 -0.51 -12.56 -0.52
N ALA A 103 -0.85 -13.82 -0.24
CA ALA A 103 -0.72 -14.90 -1.23
C ALA A 103 -1.52 -14.62 -2.50
N GLU A 104 -2.76 -14.10 -2.37
CA GLU A 104 -3.58 -13.76 -3.53
C GLU A 104 -2.92 -12.70 -4.42
N VAL A 105 -2.42 -11.62 -3.81
CA VAL A 105 -1.84 -10.52 -4.60
C VAL A 105 -0.47 -10.88 -5.17
N LEU A 106 0.28 -11.75 -4.50
CA LEU A 106 1.53 -12.29 -5.05
C LEU A 106 1.29 -13.17 -6.27
N ALA A 107 0.16 -13.89 -6.30
CA ALA A 107 -0.18 -14.81 -7.38
C ALA A 107 -0.76 -14.12 -8.62
N GLN A 108 -1.09 -12.84 -8.55
CA GLN A 108 -1.65 -12.12 -9.70
C GLN A 108 -0.64 -12.05 -10.84
N PRO A 109 -1.06 -12.27 -12.09
CA PRO A 109 -0.17 -12.09 -13.23
C PRO A 109 0.21 -10.62 -13.40
N LEU A 110 1.36 -10.39 -14.01
CA LEU A 110 1.87 -9.04 -14.30
C LEU A 110 1.03 -8.33 -15.37
#